data_3ac96412eaada99befb4b9f09d887d1d
#
_entry.id   3ac96412eaada99befb4b9f09d887d1d
#
_cell.length_a   1.000
_cell.length_b   1.000
_cell.length_c   1.000
_cell.angle_alpha   90.00
_cell.angle_beta   90.00
_cell.angle_gamma   90.00
#
_symmetry.space_group_name_H-M   'P 1'
#
loop_
_entity.id
_entity.type
_entity.pdbx_description
1 polymer ?
#
loop_
_entity_poly.entity_id
_entity_poly.type
_entity_poly.pdbx_seq_one_letter_code
_entity_poly.pdbx_strand_id
1 'polypeptide(L)'
;DYRTIPGFYFFAASYHSESRAKLFAEQIYDLMRSHGGGNMRLAVDRLSFIATDALREKRLELVDGEAVSEHARAVKSEEELELMRASMAVCEAGCKSMEEALEPGITENALWAKLHETNIRMGGEWIETRLLSSGPRTNPWFRECSMREIERGDLVSFDTDLIGPYGYCSDMSRSWLCGERPSDEQRRLYAAAYEQIETNIAALKPGLTFRDVSERCWKIPDEFLSNRYSVLIHGVGLADEYPSIKHWVDFEKKGYDGEVVPGMTLCVESFIGSEGGREGVKLEEQVIITETGVERMSTYPYQIDWL
;
A
#
# COMPACT_ATOMS: atom_id res chain seq x y z
N ASP A 1 14.27 -19.04 -23.18
CA ASP A 1 15.54 -19.61 -22.73
C ASP A 1 15.52 -19.73 -21.20
N TYR A 2 15.62 -20.93 -20.66
CA TYR A 2 15.61 -21.17 -19.22
C TYR A 2 17.02 -21.55 -18.76
N ARG A 3 17.57 -20.80 -17.81
CA ARG A 3 18.90 -21.03 -17.27
C ARG A 3 18.87 -21.14 -15.75
N THR A 4 19.63 -22.07 -15.22
CA THR A 4 19.84 -22.21 -13.77
C THR A 4 21.08 -21.46 -13.36
N ILE A 5 20.98 -20.73 -12.24
CA ILE A 5 22.10 -20.00 -11.65
C ILE A 5 22.27 -20.46 -10.21
N PRO A 6 23.48 -20.80 -9.75
CA PRO A 6 23.70 -21.07 -8.35
C PRO A 6 23.50 -19.80 -7.52
N GLY A 7 22.79 -19.91 -6.41
CA GLY A 7 22.59 -18.79 -5.50
C GLY A 7 23.91 -18.17 -5.04
N PHE A 8 24.01 -16.85 -5.08
CA PHE A 8 25.20 -16.08 -4.70
C PHE A 8 25.04 -15.29 -3.39
N TYR A 9 23.91 -15.42 -2.70
CA TYR A 9 23.75 -14.87 -1.35
C TYR A 9 24.62 -15.62 -0.35
N PHE A 10 25.13 -14.91 0.66
CA PHE A 10 26.08 -15.49 1.61
C PHE A 10 25.59 -16.78 2.27
N PHE A 11 24.29 -16.87 2.64
CA PHE A 11 23.70 -18.08 3.20
C PHE A 11 23.86 -19.31 2.28
N ALA A 12 23.66 -19.13 0.96
CA ALA A 12 23.72 -20.23 0.00
C ALA A 12 25.15 -20.47 -0.54
N ALA A 13 25.98 -19.47 -0.53
CA ALA A 13 27.28 -19.44 -1.21
C ALA A 13 28.49 -19.33 -0.25
N SER A 14 28.27 -18.83 0.97
CA SER A 14 29.36 -18.55 1.92
C SER A 14 30.47 -17.73 1.23
N TYR A 15 31.71 -18.07 1.44
CA TYR A 15 32.88 -17.39 0.82
C TYR A 15 33.00 -17.56 -0.69
N HIS A 16 32.07 -18.29 -1.33
CA HIS A 16 31.98 -18.40 -2.79
C HIS A 16 31.03 -17.38 -3.42
N SER A 17 30.44 -16.43 -2.66
CA SER A 17 29.46 -15.47 -3.12
C SER A 17 29.96 -14.67 -4.33
N GLU A 18 31.17 -14.12 -4.27
CA GLU A 18 31.75 -13.37 -5.38
C GLU A 18 31.94 -14.20 -6.65
N SER A 19 32.47 -15.41 -6.52
CA SER A 19 32.69 -16.29 -7.69
C SER A 19 31.35 -16.69 -8.34
N ARG A 20 30.30 -16.91 -7.54
CA ARG A 20 28.97 -17.21 -8.05
C ARG A 20 28.27 -16.00 -8.66
N ALA A 21 28.48 -14.80 -8.11
CA ALA A 21 28.00 -13.55 -8.71
C ALA A 21 28.65 -13.31 -10.09
N LYS A 22 29.92 -13.69 -10.26
CA LYS A 22 30.59 -13.65 -11.58
C LYS A 22 29.98 -14.62 -12.59
N LEU A 23 29.57 -15.83 -12.16
CA LEU A 23 28.83 -16.77 -13.02
C LEU A 23 27.46 -16.21 -13.42
N PHE A 24 26.76 -15.57 -12.50
CA PHE A 24 25.52 -14.86 -12.80
C PHE A 24 25.76 -13.77 -13.87
N ALA A 25 26.75 -12.91 -13.65
CA ALA A 25 27.08 -11.83 -14.58
C ALA A 25 27.50 -12.33 -15.97
N GLU A 26 28.18 -13.49 -16.03
CA GLU A 26 28.53 -14.16 -17.30
C GLU A 26 27.26 -14.55 -18.07
N GLN A 27 26.32 -15.19 -17.42
CA GLN A 27 25.06 -15.59 -18.07
C GLN A 27 24.23 -14.40 -18.55
N ILE A 28 24.14 -13.33 -17.74
CA ILE A 28 23.43 -12.11 -18.17
C ILE A 28 24.13 -11.49 -19.38
N TYR A 29 25.46 -11.40 -19.35
CA TYR A 29 26.23 -10.89 -20.48
C TYR A 29 26.03 -11.71 -21.77
N ASP A 30 26.02 -13.04 -21.66
CA ASP A 30 25.75 -13.93 -22.79
C ASP A 30 24.33 -13.75 -23.36
N LEU A 31 23.33 -13.61 -22.49
CA LEU A 31 21.94 -13.31 -22.90
C LEU A 31 21.86 -11.96 -23.61
N MET A 32 22.52 -10.93 -23.08
CA MET A 32 22.56 -9.60 -23.71
C MET A 32 23.20 -9.66 -25.10
N ARG A 33 24.28 -10.38 -25.25
CA ARG A 33 24.94 -10.58 -26.55
C ARG A 33 24.07 -11.36 -27.55
N SER A 34 23.38 -12.40 -27.07
CA SER A 34 22.61 -13.29 -27.93
C SER A 34 21.28 -12.69 -28.37
N HIS A 35 20.64 -11.90 -27.50
CA HIS A 35 19.27 -11.42 -27.69
C HIS A 35 19.15 -9.89 -27.71
N GLY A 36 20.16 -9.16 -27.26
CA GLY A 36 20.10 -7.69 -27.11
C GLY A 36 20.29 -6.88 -28.40
N GLY A 37 20.53 -7.53 -29.57
CA GLY A 37 20.72 -6.82 -30.83
C GLY A 37 21.87 -5.79 -30.83
N GLY A 38 22.86 -5.99 -29.97
CA GLY A 38 23.98 -5.05 -29.78
C GLY A 38 23.73 -4.02 -28.65
N ASN A 39 22.56 -3.98 -28.05
CA ASN A 39 22.29 -3.16 -26.89
C ASN A 39 22.89 -3.81 -25.65
N MET A 40 23.74 -3.08 -24.93
CA MET A 40 24.41 -3.50 -23.71
C MET A 40 23.92 -2.71 -22.47
N ARG A 41 22.80 -2.01 -22.58
CA ARG A 41 22.12 -1.37 -21.45
C ARG A 41 21.22 -2.38 -20.74
N LEU A 42 21.42 -2.53 -19.44
CA LEU A 42 20.65 -3.43 -18.58
C LEU A 42 19.97 -2.60 -17.49
N ALA A 43 18.65 -2.58 -17.51
CA ALA A 43 17.86 -2.02 -16.43
C ALA A 43 17.81 -3.02 -15.27
N VAL A 44 18.13 -2.56 -14.06
CA VAL A 44 18.17 -3.38 -12.84
C VAL A 44 17.32 -2.70 -11.79
N ASP A 45 16.32 -3.38 -11.30
CA ASP A 45 15.47 -2.92 -10.21
C ASP A 45 16.22 -3.07 -8.88
N ARG A 46 16.38 -4.30 -8.38
CA ARG A 46 17.09 -4.57 -7.13
C ARG A 46 18.10 -5.71 -7.31
N LEU A 47 19.31 -5.47 -6.89
CA LEU A 47 20.36 -6.47 -6.95
C LEU A 47 21.36 -6.28 -5.79
N SER A 48 21.97 -7.38 -5.34
CA SER A 48 23.03 -7.30 -4.33
C SER A 48 24.27 -6.56 -4.86
N PHE A 49 25.00 -5.93 -3.95
CA PHE A 49 26.21 -5.18 -4.27
C PHE A 49 27.23 -6.00 -5.09
N ILE A 50 27.52 -7.23 -4.64
CA ILE A 50 28.49 -8.12 -5.32
C ILE A 50 28.06 -8.50 -6.74
N ALA A 51 26.75 -8.68 -6.98
CA ALA A 51 26.24 -8.99 -8.31
C ALA A 51 26.26 -7.74 -9.21
N THR A 52 25.98 -6.57 -8.66
CA THR A 52 26.09 -5.30 -9.38
C THR A 52 27.53 -5.06 -9.86
N ASP A 53 28.52 -5.29 -8.99
CA ASP A 53 29.93 -5.13 -9.35
C ASP A 53 30.36 -6.16 -10.39
N ALA A 54 29.93 -7.42 -10.26
CA ALA A 54 30.19 -8.45 -11.26
C ALA A 54 29.64 -8.11 -12.66
N LEU A 55 28.44 -7.46 -12.72
CA LEU A 55 27.87 -6.95 -13.98
C LEU A 55 28.69 -5.79 -14.55
N ARG A 56 29.15 -4.87 -13.68
CA ARG A 56 30.02 -3.75 -14.10
C ARG A 56 31.35 -4.25 -14.68
N GLU A 57 31.95 -5.32 -14.13
CA GLU A 57 33.14 -5.95 -14.68
C GLU A 57 32.92 -6.46 -16.13
N LYS A 58 31.68 -6.78 -16.52
CA LYS A 58 31.30 -7.15 -17.89
C LYS A 58 31.10 -5.96 -18.83
N ARG A 59 31.32 -4.72 -18.36
CA ARG A 59 31.12 -3.48 -19.13
C ARG A 59 29.69 -3.29 -19.64
N LEU A 60 28.71 -3.82 -18.91
CA LEU A 60 27.31 -3.49 -19.14
C LEU A 60 27.03 -2.06 -18.64
N GLU A 61 26.23 -1.32 -19.38
CA GLU A 61 25.68 -0.05 -18.94
C GLU A 61 24.48 -0.36 -18.03
N LEU A 62 24.68 -0.25 -16.71
CA LEU A 62 23.62 -0.47 -15.73
C LEU A 62 22.83 0.82 -15.54
N VAL A 63 21.51 0.72 -15.67
CA VAL A 63 20.57 1.81 -15.42
C VAL A 63 19.53 1.37 -14.38
N ASP A 64 18.92 2.33 -13.74
CA ASP A 64 17.81 2.06 -12.83
C ASP A 64 16.62 1.46 -13.57
N GLY A 65 16.14 0.33 -13.10
CA GLY A 65 15.00 -0.39 -13.65
C GLY A 65 13.71 -0.20 -12.86
N GLU A 66 13.78 0.34 -11.64
CA GLU A 66 12.62 0.48 -10.75
C GLU A 66 11.52 1.34 -11.42
N ALA A 67 11.89 2.51 -11.95
CA ALA A 67 10.94 3.37 -12.65
C ALA A 67 10.26 2.69 -13.85
N VAL A 68 10.98 1.85 -14.60
CA VAL A 68 10.40 1.10 -15.74
C VAL A 68 9.39 0.09 -15.25
N SER A 69 9.71 -0.65 -14.19
CA SER A 69 8.82 -1.65 -13.59
C SER A 69 7.58 -0.99 -12.99
N GLU A 70 7.74 0.11 -12.26
CA GLU A 70 6.64 0.87 -11.67
C GLU A 70 5.67 1.40 -12.72
N HIS A 71 6.17 2.03 -13.78
CA HIS A 71 5.32 2.50 -14.88
C HIS A 71 4.64 1.37 -15.65
N ALA A 72 5.30 0.23 -15.80
CA ALA A 72 4.73 -0.94 -16.48
C ALA A 72 3.56 -1.56 -15.70
N ARG A 73 3.58 -1.46 -14.36
CA ARG A 73 2.54 -1.98 -13.46
C ARG A 73 1.40 -1.01 -13.20
N ALA A 74 1.61 0.29 -13.44
CA ALA A 74 0.66 1.34 -13.04
C ALA A 74 -0.73 1.16 -13.65
N VAL A 75 -0.82 0.66 -14.88
CA VAL A 75 -2.08 0.40 -15.59
C VAL A 75 -2.30 -1.10 -15.67
N LYS A 76 -3.38 -1.56 -15.06
CA LYS A 76 -3.73 -2.98 -14.95
C LYS A 76 -4.52 -3.47 -16.16
N SER A 77 -4.27 -4.70 -16.57
CA SER A 77 -5.14 -5.40 -17.52
C SER A 77 -6.45 -5.82 -16.84
N GLU A 78 -7.46 -6.23 -17.63
CA GLU A 78 -8.72 -6.74 -17.08
C GLU A 78 -8.51 -7.98 -16.20
N GLU A 79 -7.58 -8.87 -16.59
CA GLU A 79 -7.24 -10.05 -15.80
C GLU A 79 -6.60 -9.69 -14.47
N GLU A 80 -5.73 -8.69 -14.43
CA GLU A 80 -5.13 -8.18 -13.19
C GLU A 80 -6.20 -7.56 -12.28
N LEU A 81 -7.13 -6.79 -12.83
CA LEU A 81 -8.26 -6.24 -12.07
C LEU A 81 -9.14 -7.32 -11.45
N GLU A 82 -9.40 -8.44 -12.16
CA GLU A 82 -10.13 -9.57 -11.58
C GLU A 82 -9.37 -10.24 -10.43
N LEU A 83 -8.05 -10.39 -10.55
CA LEU A 83 -7.22 -10.93 -9.46
C LEU A 83 -7.20 -9.98 -8.25
N MET A 84 -7.16 -8.67 -8.47
CA MET A 84 -7.25 -7.67 -7.40
C MET A 84 -8.62 -7.68 -6.72
N ARG A 85 -9.72 -7.86 -7.46
CA ARG A 85 -11.05 -8.04 -6.87
C ARG A 85 -11.13 -9.31 -6.01
N ALA A 86 -10.49 -10.39 -6.45
CA ALA A 86 -10.41 -11.62 -5.65
C ALA A 86 -9.61 -11.40 -4.35
N SER A 87 -8.51 -10.67 -4.41
CA SER A 87 -7.74 -10.28 -3.22
C SER A 87 -8.57 -9.39 -2.29
N MET A 88 -9.27 -8.37 -2.82
CA MET A 88 -10.15 -7.51 -2.03
C MET A 88 -11.26 -8.30 -1.31
N ALA A 89 -11.84 -9.29 -1.96
CA ALA A 89 -12.86 -10.13 -1.31
C ALA A 89 -12.29 -10.92 -0.12
N VAL A 90 -11.03 -11.35 -0.19
CA VAL A 90 -10.32 -11.98 0.94
C VAL A 90 -10.06 -10.97 2.05
N CYS A 91 -9.62 -9.76 1.68
CA CYS A 91 -9.41 -8.67 2.62
C CYS A 91 -10.69 -8.32 3.38
N GLU A 92 -11.82 -8.12 2.69
CA GLU A 92 -13.13 -7.86 3.31
C GLU A 92 -13.56 -8.97 4.27
N ALA A 93 -13.36 -10.24 3.88
CA ALA A 93 -13.64 -11.38 4.76
C ALA A 93 -12.76 -11.37 6.02
N GLY A 94 -11.52 -10.94 5.89
CA GLY A 94 -10.60 -10.75 7.00
C GLY A 94 -11.01 -9.61 7.92
N CYS A 95 -11.39 -8.47 7.35
CA CYS A 95 -11.94 -7.33 8.11
C CYS A 95 -13.19 -7.75 8.89
N LYS A 96 -14.10 -8.47 8.25
CA LYS A 96 -15.30 -9.02 8.94
C LYS A 96 -14.91 -9.93 10.11
N SER A 97 -13.93 -10.80 9.92
CA SER A 97 -13.45 -11.69 10.99
C SER A 97 -12.83 -10.92 12.15
N MET A 98 -12.12 -9.80 11.88
CA MET A 98 -11.63 -8.90 12.92
C MET A 98 -12.77 -8.18 13.64
N GLU A 99 -13.74 -7.61 12.90
CA GLU A 99 -14.86 -6.87 13.49
C GLU A 99 -15.70 -7.77 14.40
N GLU A 100 -15.99 -9.02 13.99
CA GLU A 100 -16.70 -10.02 14.77
C GLU A 100 -15.94 -10.46 16.05
N ALA A 101 -14.61 -10.39 16.03
CA ALA A 101 -13.75 -10.74 17.16
C ALA A 101 -13.47 -9.56 18.11
N LEU A 102 -13.84 -8.34 17.73
CA LEU A 102 -13.55 -7.15 18.52
C LEU A 102 -14.40 -7.09 19.78
N GLU A 103 -13.76 -7.34 20.91
CA GLU A 103 -14.37 -7.24 22.23
C GLU A 103 -13.36 -6.66 23.25
N PRO A 104 -13.84 -6.05 24.36
CA PRO A 104 -12.95 -5.57 25.39
C PRO A 104 -12.12 -6.72 25.98
N GLY A 105 -10.79 -6.50 26.08
CA GLY A 105 -9.82 -7.46 26.59
C GLY A 105 -9.10 -8.27 25.51
N ILE A 106 -9.57 -8.25 24.25
CA ILE A 106 -8.74 -8.80 23.15
C ILE A 106 -7.48 -7.95 22.97
N THR A 107 -6.35 -8.57 22.71
CA THR A 107 -5.12 -7.81 22.40
C THR A 107 -5.11 -7.36 20.94
N GLU A 108 -4.44 -6.25 20.66
CA GLU A 108 -4.25 -5.78 19.27
C GLU A 108 -3.64 -6.89 18.38
N ASN A 109 -2.64 -7.64 18.91
CA ASN A 109 -2.05 -8.77 18.20
C ASN A 109 -3.05 -9.91 17.92
N ALA A 110 -3.92 -10.22 18.86
CA ALA A 110 -4.91 -11.28 18.68
C ALA A 110 -5.98 -10.87 17.65
N LEU A 111 -6.35 -9.60 17.65
CA LEU A 111 -7.27 -9.04 16.65
C LEU A 111 -6.64 -9.07 15.25
N TRP A 112 -5.38 -8.60 15.12
CA TRP A 112 -4.65 -8.63 13.85
C TRP A 112 -4.44 -10.04 13.31
N ALA A 113 -4.25 -11.02 14.19
CA ALA A 113 -4.13 -12.43 13.79
C ALA A 113 -5.36 -12.97 13.04
N LYS A 114 -6.56 -12.38 13.23
CA LYS A 114 -7.78 -12.77 12.51
C LYS A 114 -7.68 -12.44 11.02
N LEU A 115 -7.07 -11.32 10.67
CA LEU A 115 -6.81 -10.96 9.26
C LEU A 115 -5.85 -11.98 8.63
N HIS A 116 -4.74 -12.29 9.29
CA HIS A 116 -3.77 -13.28 8.82
C HIS A 116 -4.39 -14.69 8.64
N GLU A 117 -5.12 -15.16 9.66
CA GLU A 117 -5.82 -16.44 9.60
C GLU A 117 -6.74 -16.53 8.38
N THR A 118 -7.53 -15.49 8.16
CA THR A 118 -8.49 -15.45 7.05
C THR A 118 -7.77 -15.38 5.70
N ASN A 119 -6.74 -14.54 5.58
CA ASN A 119 -5.95 -14.43 4.37
C ASN A 119 -5.35 -15.79 3.95
N ILE A 120 -4.64 -16.44 4.86
CA ILE A 120 -4.01 -17.74 4.58
C ILE A 120 -5.06 -18.82 4.28
N ARG A 121 -6.15 -18.88 5.04
CA ARG A 121 -7.23 -19.86 4.83
C ARG A 121 -7.89 -19.73 3.47
N MET A 122 -7.98 -18.51 2.94
CA MET A 122 -8.60 -18.22 1.64
C MET A 122 -7.62 -18.19 0.47
N GLY A 123 -6.37 -18.63 0.68
CA GLY A 123 -5.36 -18.76 -0.37
C GLY A 123 -4.51 -17.53 -0.63
N GLY A 124 -4.57 -16.54 0.25
CA GLY A 124 -3.66 -15.40 0.23
C GLY A 124 -2.27 -15.76 0.76
N GLU A 125 -1.33 -14.84 0.65
CA GLU A 125 0.08 -15.12 0.90
C GLU A 125 0.55 -14.56 2.25
N TRP A 126 0.57 -13.23 2.43
CA TRP A 126 1.07 -12.57 3.63
C TRP A 126 0.48 -11.16 3.78
N ILE A 127 0.91 -10.42 4.79
CA ILE A 127 0.51 -9.03 5.02
C ILE A 127 1.79 -8.24 5.24
N GLU A 128 1.97 -7.14 4.50
CA GLU A 128 3.23 -6.40 4.47
C GLU A 128 3.52 -5.68 5.78
N THR A 129 2.48 -5.21 6.45
CA THR A 129 2.59 -4.43 7.69
C THR A 129 1.89 -5.12 8.85
N ARG A 130 1.87 -4.45 9.99
CA ARG A 130 1.11 -4.82 11.19
C ARG A 130 0.37 -3.61 11.74
N LEU A 131 -0.12 -2.76 10.82
CA LEU A 131 -0.73 -1.49 11.17
C LEU A 131 -2.13 -1.68 11.75
N LEU A 132 -2.18 -1.91 13.05
CA LEU A 132 -3.38 -1.87 13.87
C LEU A 132 -3.03 -1.27 15.22
N SER A 133 -3.83 -0.32 15.67
CA SER A 133 -3.68 0.28 16.98
C SER A 133 -5.03 0.65 17.59
N SER A 134 -5.07 0.82 18.91
CA SER A 134 -6.30 1.07 19.65
C SER A 134 -6.16 2.20 20.67
N GLY A 135 -7.27 2.90 20.91
CA GLY A 135 -7.36 3.99 21.87
C GLY A 135 -6.28 5.06 21.63
N PRO A 136 -5.52 5.47 22.67
CA PRO A 136 -4.52 6.53 22.53
C PRO A 136 -3.33 6.16 21.63
N ARG A 137 -3.26 4.92 21.14
CA ARG A 137 -2.22 4.52 20.20
C ARG A 137 -2.61 4.78 18.74
N THR A 138 -3.86 5.10 18.46
CA THR A 138 -4.32 5.48 17.11
C THR A 138 -3.81 6.86 16.69
N ASN A 139 -3.32 7.68 17.61
CA ASN A 139 -2.77 9.00 17.33
C ASN A 139 -1.39 9.19 18.02
N PRO A 140 -0.31 9.54 17.31
CA PRO A 140 -0.22 9.62 15.86
C PRO A 140 -0.26 8.23 15.20
N TRP A 141 -0.60 8.20 13.91
CA TRP A 141 -0.64 6.99 13.09
C TRP A 141 0.75 6.31 12.93
N PHE A 142 0.80 5.17 12.27
CA PHE A 142 1.98 4.30 12.06
C PHE A 142 2.44 3.52 13.31
N ARG A 143 1.49 3.04 14.09
CA ARG A 143 1.80 2.12 15.19
C ARG A 143 1.36 0.72 14.85
N GLU A 144 2.31 -0.20 14.90
CA GLU A 144 2.03 -1.63 14.78
C GLU A 144 1.27 -2.18 15.98
N CYS A 145 0.53 -3.26 15.75
CA CYS A 145 -0.21 -3.97 16.79
C CYS A 145 0.73 -4.51 17.89
N SER A 146 0.21 -4.57 19.09
CA SER A 146 0.96 -4.89 20.31
C SER A 146 0.18 -5.86 21.22
N MET A 147 0.74 -6.13 22.39
CA MET A 147 0.06 -6.88 23.45
C MET A 147 -0.91 -6.02 24.28
N ARG A 148 -1.16 -4.77 23.87
CA ARG A 148 -2.17 -3.95 24.54
C ARG A 148 -3.53 -4.59 24.42
N GLU A 149 -4.22 -4.74 25.55
CA GLU A 149 -5.63 -5.10 25.59
C GLU A 149 -6.47 -3.91 25.16
N ILE A 150 -7.40 -4.14 24.24
CA ILE A 150 -8.34 -3.14 23.74
C ILE A 150 -9.41 -2.91 24.82
N GLU A 151 -9.65 -1.66 25.15
CA GLU A 151 -10.59 -1.28 26.19
C GLU A 151 -11.94 -0.85 25.59
N ARG A 152 -13.00 -0.99 26.38
CA ARG A 152 -14.30 -0.45 25.99
C ARG A 152 -14.22 1.06 25.80
N GLY A 153 -14.69 1.53 24.64
CA GLY A 153 -14.67 2.94 24.25
C GLY A 153 -13.43 3.34 23.43
N ASP A 154 -12.48 2.43 23.22
CA ASP A 154 -11.34 2.70 22.32
C ASP A 154 -11.79 2.71 20.85
N LEU A 155 -11.30 3.68 20.08
CA LEU A 155 -11.20 3.52 18.62
C LEU A 155 -10.18 2.43 18.31
N VAL A 156 -10.42 1.66 17.27
CA VAL A 156 -9.49 0.69 16.70
C VAL A 156 -9.33 1.02 15.23
N SER A 157 -8.17 1.48 14.85
CA SER A 157 -7.83 1.84 13.47
C SER A 157 -6.81 0.85 12.92
N PHE A 158 -6.95 0.47 11.66
CA PHE A 158 -6.04 -0.46 11.00
C PHE A 158 -5.90 -0.14 9.51
N ASP A 159 -4.85 -0.70 8.91
CA ASP A 159 -4.46 -0.58 7.52
C ASP A 159 -4.00 -1.95 7.02
N THR A 160 -4.49 -2.41 5.87
CA THR A 160 -4.42 -3.83 5.59
C THR A 160 -3.16 -4.27 4.87
N ASP A 161 -2.65 -3.56 3.89
CA ASP A 161 -1.49 -3.98 3.06
C ASP A 161 -1.45 -5.50 2.80
N LEU A 162 -2.62 -6.09 2.47
CA LEU A 162 -2.81 -7.53 2.44
C LEU A 162 -2.45 -8.09 1.07
N ILE A 163 -1.44 -8.95 1.00
CA ILE A 163 -1.12 -9.71 -0.21
C ILE A 163 -2.00 -10.95 -0.25
N GLY A 164 -3.03 -10.86 -1.05
CA GLY A 164 -4.05 -11.88 -1.21
C GLY A 164 -3.68 -12.97 -2.21
N PRO A 165 -4.67 -13.72 -2.71
CA PRO A 165 -4.46 -14.74 -3.72
C PRO A 165 -3.76 -14.17 -4.97
N TYR A 166 -2.84 -14.95 -5.52
CA TYR A 166 -2.06 -14.63 -6.71
C TYR A 166 -1.06 -13.47 -6.55
N GLY A 167 -0.78 -13.04 -5.32
CA GLY A 167 0.22 -12.02 -5.02
C GLY A 167 -0.24 -10.58 -5.25
N TYR A 168 -1.53 -10.32 -5.44
CA TYR A 168 -2.06 -8.96 -5.57
C TYR A 168 -2.39 -8.37 -4.20
N CYS A 169 -2.03 -7.10 -4.03
CA CYS A 169 -2.29 -6.33 -2.83
C CYS A 169 -3.76 -5.87 -2.78
N SER A 170 -4.31 -5.89 -1.59
CA SER A 170 -5.56 -5.21 -1.23
C SER A 170 -5.30 -4.33 -0.05
N ASP A 171 -5.56 -3.05 -0.25
CA ASP A 171 -5.27 -2.05 0.72
C ASP A 171 -6.50 -1.21 1.04
N MET A 172 -6.91 -1.30 2.29
CA MET A 172 -8.04 -0.57 2.82
C MET A 172 -7.92 -0.36 4.32
N SER A 173 -8.33 0.79 4.78
CA SER A 173 -8.36 1.09 6.20
C SER A 173 -9.77 1.34 6.69
N ARG A 174 -10.05 0.86 7.89
CA ARG A 174 -11.27 1.17 8.63
C ARG A 174 -10.94 1.52 10.09
N SER A 175 -11.87 2.21 10.70
CA SER A 175 -11.81 2.49 12.13
C SER A 175 -13.12 2.07 12.77
N TRP A 176 -13.02 1.27 13.83
CA TRP A 176 -14.15 0.76 14.61
C TRP A 176 -14.10 1.26 16.05
N LEU A 177 -15.17 1.02 16.79
CA LEU A 177 -15.25 1.28 18.22
C LEU A 177 -15.38 -0.03 18.98
N CYS A 178 -14.52 -0.23 19.96
CA CYS A 178 -14.72 -1.30 20.94
C CYS A 178 -15.78 -0.89 21.96
N GLY A 179 -17.06 -0.96 21.56
CA GLY A 179 -18.18 -0.53 22.38
C GLY A 179 -19.41 -0.15 21.57
N GLU A 180 -20.38 0.49 22.24
CA GLU A 180 -21.69 0.70 21.64
C GLU A 180 -21.91 2.12 21.07
N ARG A 181 -21.24 3.12 21.65
CA ARG A 181 -21.48 4.52 21.29
C ARG A 181 -20.18 5.31 21.26
N PRO A 182 -19.83 5.92 20.12
CA PRO A 182 -18.72 6.83 20.04
C PRO A 182 -18.99 8.13 20.80
N SER A 183 -17.94 8.74 21.33
CA SER A 183 -17.98 10.10 21.87
C SER A 183 -18.19 11.13 20.75
N ASP A 184 -18.56 12.34 21.11
CA ASP A 184 -18.72 13.44 20.14
C ASP A 184 -17.40 13.74 19.41
N GLU A 185 -16.26 13.61 20.09
CA GLU A 185 -14.94 13.78 19.47
C GLU A 185 -14.63 12.67 18.46
N GLN A 186 -14.88 11.41 18.81
CA GLN A 186 -14.70 10.28 17.90
C GLN A 186 -15.59 10.41 16.66
N ARG A 187 -16.83 10.87 16.82
CA ARG A 187 -17.73 11.18 15.69
C ARG A 187 -17.17 12.29 14.81
N ARG A 188 -16.68 13.39 15.43
CA ARG A 188 -16.09 14.51 14.69
C ARG A 188 -14.90 14.08 13.85
N LEU A 189 -13.99 13.30 14.44
CA LEU A 189 -12.83 12.78 13.73
C LEU A 189 -13.24 11.84 12.57
N TYR A 190 -14.20 10.96 12.84
CA TYR A 190 -14.68 10.02 11.84
C TYR A 190 -15.39 10.73 10.68
N ALA A 191 -16.25 11.68 10.96
CA ALA A 191 -16.96 12.47 9.95
C ALA A 191 -15.97 13.24 9.05
N ALA A 192 -14.93 13.84 9.63
CA ALA A 192 -13.90 14.54 8.87
C ALA A 192 -13.08 13.57 7.98
N ALA A 193 -12.73 12.38 8.49
CA ALA A 193 -12.04 11.37 7.71
C ALA A 193 -12.90 10.83 6.56
N TYR A 194 -14.17 10.58 6.83
CA TYR A 194 -15.12 10.14 5.82
C TYR A 194 -15.34 11.22 4.73
N GLU A 195 -15.52 12.47 5.13
CA GLU A 195 -15.63 13.60 4.19
C GLU A 195 -14.38 13.72 3.30
N GLN A 196 -13.21 13.53 3.87
CA GLN A 196 -11.95 13.53 3.10
C GLN A 196 -11.96 12.42 2.05
N ILE A 197 -12.28 11.18 2.41
CA ILE A 197 -12.35 10.04 1.48
C ILE A 197 -13.34 10.32 0.35
N GLU A 198 -14.58 10.69 0.68
CA GLU A 198 -15.63 10.93 -0.31
C GLU A 198 -15.27 12.07 -1.27
N THR A 199 -14.75 13.16 -0.73
CA THR A 199 -14.34 14.32 -1.54
C THR A 199 -13.17 13.96 -2.45
N ASN A 200 -12.18 13.21 -1.94
CA ASN A 200 -11.01 12.85 -2.71
C ASN A 200 -11.33 11.85 -3.83
N ILE A 201 -12.20 10.87 -3.56
CA ILE A 201 -12.69 9.96 -4.60
C ILE A 201 -13.45 10.73 -5.69
N ALA A 202 -14.33 11.66 -5.28
CA ALA A 202 -15.10 12.47 -6.23
C ALA A 202 -14.21 13.42 -7.06
N ALA A 203 -13.05 13.80 -6.55
CA ALA A 203 -12.08 14.63 -7.25
C ALA A 203 -11.28 13.88 -8.33
N LEU A 204 -11.17 12.54 -8.21
CA LEU A 204 -10.44 11.70 -9.16
C LEU A 204 -11.21 11.57 -10.49
N LYS A 205 -10.51 11.83 -11.58
CA LYS A 205 -11.02 11.63 -12.94
C LYS A 205 -9.88 11.30 -13.89
N PRO A 206 -10.11 10.46 -14.91
CA PRO A 206 -9.11 10.23 -15.95
C PRO A 206 -8.74 11.55 -16.65
N GLY A 207 -7.48 11.69 -17.03
CA GLY A 207 -6.94 12.88 -17.71
C GLY A 207 -6.53 14.03 -16.79
N LEU A 208 -6.72 13.92 -15.47
CA LEU A 208 -6.18 14.91 -14.53
C LEU A 208 -4.70 14.65 -14.27
N THR A 209 -3.94 15.74 -14.15
CA THR A 209 -2.57 15.64 -13.64
C THR A 209 -2.57 15.36 -12.12
N PHE A 210 -1.49 14.80 -11.61
CA PHE A 210 -1.35 14.59 -10.15
C PHE A 210 -1.43 15.92 -9.38
N ARG A 211 -0.97 17.01 -10.00
CA ARG A 211 -1.13 18.37 -9.46
C ARG A 211 -2.59 18.77 -9.37
N ASP A 212 -3.36 18.57 -10.46
CA ASP A 212 -4.79 18.85 -10.45
C ASP A 212 -5.52 18.09 -9.34
N VAL A 213 -5.19 16.79 -9.16
CA VAL A 213 -5.76 15.95 -8.08
C VAL A 213 -5.41 16.55 -6.73
N SER A 214 -4.14 16.83 -6.47
CA SER A 214 -3.66 17.42 -5.22
C SER A 214 -4.35 18.75 -4.88
N GLU A 215 -4.59 19.60 -5.89
CA GLU A 215 -5.26 20.89 -5.72
C GLU A 215 -6.77 20.78 -5.51
N ARG A 216 -7.42 19.76 -6.07
CA ARG A 216 -8.88 19.54 -5.98
C ARG A 216 -9.31 18.78 -4.74
N CYS A 217 -8.41 17.98 -4.15
CA CYS A 217 -8.69 17.20 -2.98
C CYS A 217 -9.06 18.04 -1.77
N TRP A 218 -9.74 17.39 -0.84
CA TRP A 218 -10.21 17.98 0.41
C TRP A 218 -9.08 18.68 1.17
N LYS A 219 -9.36 19.89 1.64
CA LYS A 219 -8.38 20.69 2.36
C LYS A 219 -8.45 20.36 3.84
N ILE A 220 -7.42 19.70 4.32
CA ILE A 220 -7.34 19.31 5.74
C ILE A 220 -7.37 20.57 6.60
N PRO A 221 -8.26 20.67 7.60
CA PRO A 221 -8.27 21.74 8.58
C PRO A 221 -6.92 21.89 9.32
N ASP A 222 -6.57 23.12 9.68
CA ASP A 222 -5.28 23.44 10.30
C ASP A 222 -5.00 22.60 11.56
N GLU A 223 -6.03 22.29 12.34
CA GLU A 223 -5.91 21.47 13.56
C GLU A 223 -5.45 20.03 13.31
N PHE A 224 -5.65 19.48 12.10
CA PHE A 224 -5.22 18.13 11.72
C PHE A 224 -4.00 18.11 10.80
N LEU A 225 -3.62 19.27 10.25
CA LEU A 225 -2.66 19.38 9.17
C LEU A 225 -1.26 18.87 9.56
N SER A 226 -0.84 19.08 10.81
CA SER A 226 0.46 18.62 11.31
C SER A 226 0.57 17.09 11.37
N ASN A 227 -0.53 16.40 11.64
CA ASN A 227 -0.61 14.94 11.75
C ASN A 227 -1.13 14.26 10.48
N ARG A 228 -1.32 14.98 9.36
CA ARG A 228 -1.83 14.38 8.12
C ARG A 228 -1.04 13.16 7.69
N TYR A 229 -1.70 12.25 7.04
CA TYR A 229 -1.03 11.12 6.39
C TYR A 229 0.01 11.63 5.37
N SER A 230 1.11 10.92 5.20
CA SER A 230 2.23 11.38 4.37
C SER A 230 1.94 11.34 2.87
N VAL A 231 0.94 10.58 2.47
CA VAL A 231 0.48 10.39 1.10
C VAL A 231 -1.00 10.73 1.04
N LEU A 232 -1.43 11.36 -0.04
CA LEU A 232 -2.84 11.65 -0.30
C LEU A 232 -3.51 10.49 -1.04
N ILE A 233 -2.81 9.97 -2.05
CA ILE A 233 -3.24 8.85 -2.90
C ILE A 233 -1.99 8.13 -3.37
N HIS A 234 -2.00 6.80 -3.38
CA HIS A 234 -0.93 6.00 -3.99
C HIS A 234 -1.48 4.90 -4.90
N GLY A 235 -0.61 4.38 -5.75
CA GLY A 235 -0.90 3.21 -6.58
C GLY A 235 -0.82 1.94 -5.76
N VAL A 236 -1.55 0.94 -6.18
CA VAL A 236 -1.55 -0.39 -5.59
C VAL A 236 -1.67 -1.46 -6.69
N GLY A 237 -1.03 -2.60 -6.49
CA GLY A 237 -1.04 -3.69 -7.45
C GLY A 237 -0.40 -4.93 -6.86
N LEU A 238 0.88 -5.18 -7.17
CA LEU A 238 1.67 -6.26 -6.54
C LEU A 238 2.24 -5.85 -5.18
N ALA A 239 2.16 -4.59 -4.85
CA ALA A 239 2.55 -3.94 -3.60
C ALA A 239 1.93 -2.53 -3.61
N ASP A 240 2.26 -1.70 -2.63
CA ASP A 240 2.18 -0.26 -2.77
C ASP A 240 3.14 0.19 -3.86
N GLU A 241 2.65 0.92 -4.86
CA GLU A 241 3.41 1.23 -6.06
C GLU A 241 3.11 2.64 -6.60
N TYR A 242 3.75 3.00 -7.71
CA TYR A 242 3.50 4.24 -8.43
C TYR A 242 2.03 4.34 -8.89
N PRO A 243 1.40 5.56 -8.77
CA PRO A 243 1.97 6.83 -8.32
C PRO A 243 1.90 7.05 -6.81
N SER A 244 2.61 8.08 -6.31
CA SER A 244 2.43 8.61 -4.96
C SER A 244 2.10 10.10 -5.03
N ILE A 245 0.83 10.44 -4.93
CA ILE A 245 0.31 11.81 -5.04
C ILE A 245 0.32 12.46 -3.66
N LYS A 246 0.92 13.62 -3.56
CA LYS A 246 1.10 14.34 -2.28
C LYS A 246 -0.01 15.36 -2.04
N HIS A 247 -0.22 15.69 -0.77
CA HIS A 247 -1.10 16.81 -0.39
C HIS A 247 -0.62 18.12 -1.00
N TRP A 248 -1.54 19.06 -1.25
CA TRP A 248 -1.24 20.38 -1.85
C TRP A 248 -0.12 21.14 -1.12
N VAL A 249 -0.06 21.01 0.22
CA VAL A 249 0.98 21.67 1.05
C VAL A 249 2.37 21.06 0.87
N ASP A 250 2.44 19.83 0.40
CA ASP A 250 3.68 19.09 0.21
C ASP A 250 4.10 19.00 -1.27
N PHE A 251 3.18 19.28 -2.21
CA PHE A 251 3.36 18.99 -3.62
C PHE A 251 4.59 19.68 -4.21
N GLU A 252 4.80 20.96 -3.91
CA GLU A 252 5.96 21.72 -4.42
C GLU A 252 7.31 21.15 -3.99
N LYS A 253 7.37 20.49 -2.84
CA LYS A 253 8.62 19.96 -2.29
C LYS A 253 8.84 18.47 -2.56
N LYS A 254 7.75 17.70 -2.61
CA LYS A 254 7.79 16.23 -2.63
C LYS A 254 6.98 15.63 -3.77
N GLY A 255 6.16 16.43 -4.43
CA GLY A 255 5.34 16.00 -5.56
C GLY A 255 6.15 15.87 -6.84
N TYR A 256 5.58 15.16 -7.77
CA TYR A 256 6.00 15.07 -9.15
C TYR A 256 4.75 14.99 -10.01
N ASP A 257 4.88 15.32 -11.28
CA ASP A 257 3.72 15.32 -12.16
C ASP A 257 3.62 14.01 -12.95
N GLY A 258 2.40 13.70 -13.30
CA GLY A 258 1.98 12.56 -14.09
C GLY A 258 0.49 12.69 -14.36
N GLU A 259 -0.11 11.67 -14.93
CA GLU A 259 -1.51 11.70 -15.34
C GLU A 259 -2.26 10.51 -14.77
N VAL A 260 -3.49 10.74 -14.29
CA VAL A 260 -4.44 9.70 -13.88
C VAL A 260 -5.05 9.11 -15.15
N VAL A 261 -4.78 7.84 -15.41
CA VAL A 261 -5.26 7.16 -16.63
C VAL A 261 -6.14 5.97 -16.32
N PRO A 262 -7.09 5.60 -17.20
CA PRO A 262 -7.92 4.42 -17.03
C PRO A 262 -7.09 3.14 -16.83
N GLY A 263 -7.56 2.24 -15.98
CA GLY A 263 -6.85 1.02 -15.59
C GLY A 263 -5.89 1.18 -14.42
N MET A 264 -5.63 2.40 -13.95
CA MET A 264 -4.91 2.58 -12.68
C MET A 264 -5.78 2.13 -11.51
N THR A 265 -5.15 1.48 -10.54
CA THR A 265 -5.71 1.18 -9.22
C THR A 265 -5.01 2.02 -8.18
N LEU A 266 -5.80 2.72 -7.38
CA LEU A 266 -5.32 3.74 -6.45
C LEU A 266 -5.95 3.54 -5.07
N CYS A 267 -5.18 3.78 -4.02
CA CYS A 267 -5.64 3.88 -2.64
C CYS A 267 -5.79 5.35 -2.27
N VAL A 268 -6.98 5.71 -1.81
CA VAL A 268 -7.32 7.08 -1.39
C VAL A 268 -7.27 7.14 0.12
N GLU A 269 -6.39 7.97 0.63
CA GLU A 269 -5.93 7.97 2.00
C GLU A 269 -6.57 9.06 2.88
N SER A 270 -6.83 8.72 4.13
CA SER A 270 -7.23 9.67 5.17
C SER A 270 -6.69 9.27 6.53
N PHE A 271 -6.09 10.21 7.22
CA PHE A 271 -5.86 10.14 8.66
C PHE A 271 -6.24 11.48 9.29
N ILE A 272 -7.14 11.45 10.26
CA ILE A 272 -7.61 12.61 11.01
C ILE A 272 -7.34 12.41 12.50
N GLY A 273 -6.48 13.26 13.04
CA GLY A 273 -6.11 13.31 14.46
C GLY A 273 -5.37 14.60 14.77
N SER A 274 -5.77 15.31 15.83
CA SER A 274 -5.10 16.55 16.24
C SER A 274 -3.75 16.24 16.89
N GLU A 275 -2.78 17.15 16.76
CA GLU A 275 -1.53 17.06 17.49
C GLU A 275 -1.79 17.08 19.00
N GLY A 276 -1.28 16.08 19.72
CA GLY A 276 -1.56 15.90 21.14
C GLY A 276 -2.97 15.41 21.46
N GLY A 277 -3.84 15.18 20.46
CA GLY A 277 -5.13 14.54 20.63
C GLY A 277 -5.01 13.10 21.10
N ARG A 278 -6.04 12.58 21.75
CA ARG A 278 -6.02 11.23 22.32
C ARG A 278 -6.04 10.15 21.23
N GLU A 279 -6.93 10.30 20.26
CA GLU A 279 -7.21 9.28 19.24
C GLU A 279 -7.22 9.88 17.85
N GLY A 280 -7.13 9.04 16.84
CA GLY A 280 -7.22 9.40 15.43
C GLY A 280 -7.97 8.33 14.64
N VAL A 281 -8.53 8.73 13.52
CA VAL A 281 -9.28 7.89 12.60
C VAL A 281 -8.49 7.70 11.31
N LYS A 282 -8.23 6.45 10.94
CA LYS A 282 -7.63 6.06 9.66
C LYS A 282 -8.72 5.45 8.79
N LEU A 283 -8.93 6.00 7.62
CA LEU A 283 -9.80 5.45 6.58
C LEU A 283 -9.05 5.42 5.26
N GLU A 284 -9.39 4.47 4.43
CA GLU A 284 -8.82 4.31 3.10
C GLU A 284 -9.75 3.53 2.20
N GLU A 285 -9.67 3.82 0.89
CA GLU A 285 -10.47 3.14 -0.10
C GLU A 285 -9.66 2.86 -1.37
N GLN A 286 -9.63 1.60 -1.76
CA GLN A 286 -9.03 1.17 -3.02
C GLN A 286 -10.02 1.35 -4.17
N VAL A 287 -9.58 2.01 -5.23
CA VAL A 287 -10.42 2.35 -6.39
C VAL A 287 -9.76 2.00 -7.71
N ILE A 288 -10.57 1.79 -8.75
CA ILE A 288 -10.15 1.64 -10.14
C ILE A 288 -10.51 2.93 -10.88
N ILE A 289 -9.58 3.47 -11.64
CA ILE A 289 -9.86 4.54 -12.60
C ILE A 289 -10.47 3.93 -13.85
N THR A 290 -11.69 4.30 -14.18
CA THR A 290 -12.40 3.87 -15.39
C THR A 290 -12.29 4.91 -16.49
N GLU A 291 -12.79 4.61 -17.69
CA GLU A 291 -12.83 5.58 -18.81
C GLU A 291 -13.62 6.87 -18.49
N THR A 292 -14.56 6.81 -17.54
CA THR A 292 -15.48 7.92 -17.27
C THR A 292 -15.45 8.43 -15.82
N GLY A 293 -14.72 7.77 -14.94
CA GLY A 293 -14.70 8.11 -13.51
C GLY A 293 -13.96 7.11 -12.65
N VAL A 294 -14.55 6.75 -11.53
CA VAL A 294 -13.94 5.91 -10.49
C VAL A 294 -14.91 4.81 -10.08
N GLU A 295 -14.41 3.59 -9.92
CA GLU A 295 -15.10 2.44 -9.33
C GLU A 295 -14.41 2.06 -8.02
N ARG A 296 -15.17 1.87 -6.94
CA ARG A 296 -14.62 1.34 -5.68
C ARG A 296 -14.45 -0.16 -5.79
N MET A 297 -13.34 -0.69 -5.31
CA MET A 297 -13.09 -2.13 -5.25
C MET A 297 -13.71 -2.76 -4.01
N SER A 298 -13.76 -2.05 -2.89
CA SER A 298 -14.35 -2.55 -1.66
C SER A 298 -15.83 -2.23 -1.55
N THR A 299 -16.59 -3.18 -1.01
CA THR A 299 -17.98 -3.02 -0.56
C THR A 299 -18.08 -3.01 0.97
N TYR A 300 -16.96 -3.12 1.67
CA TYR A 300 -16.94 -3.17 3.13
C TYR A 300 -17.44 -1.85 3.73
N PRO A 301 -18.42 -1.87 4.63
CA PRO A 301 -19.14 -0.66 5.04
C PRO A 301 -18.28 0.28 5.89
N TYR A 302 -18.60 1.56 5.80
CA TYR A 302 -18.22 2.57 6.79
C TYR A 302 -19.21 2.59 7.95
N GLN A 303 -18.82 3.18 9.08
CA GLN A 303 -19.67 3.37 10.25
C GLN A 303 -20.59 4.60 10.05
N ILE A 304 -21.56 4.48 9.13
CA ILE A 304 -22.42 5.61 8.70
C ILE A 304 -23.27 6.17 9.84
N ASP A 305 -23.63 5.36 10.83
CA ASP A 305 -24.39 5.80 12.00
C ASP A 305 -23.62 6.80 12.90
N TRP A 306 -22.35 7.02 12.63
CA TRP A 306 -21.53 8.00 13.35
C TRP A 306 -21.55 9.40 12.71
N LEU A 307 -22.04 9.52 11.48
CA LEU A 307 -22.04 10.76 10.70
C LEU A 307 -23.16 11.72 11.12
#